data_4e21a07a670d739734fe3d6166d0cc24
#
_entry.id   4e21a07a670d739734fe3d6166d0cc24
#
_cell.length_a   1.000
_cell.length_b   1.000
_cell.length_c   1.000
_cell.angle_alpha   90.00
_cell.angle_beta   90.00
_cell.angle_gamma   90.00
#
_symmetry.space_group_name_H-M   'P 1'
#
loop_
_entity.id
_entity.type
_entity.pdbx_description
1 polymer ?
#
loop_
_entity_poly.entity_id
_entity_poly.type
_entity_poly.pdbx_seq_one_letter_code
_entity_poly.pdbx_strand_id
1 'polypeptide(L)'
;MTTQKMNPGNKYVAFPQIDFPDRQCPGRVITEAPIWCSVDLRDGNQALIEPMGPERKLRMFKKLVEIGFKEIEVGFPAASQTDFDFVRQLIEEDLIPDDVAIQVLTQ
;
A
#
# COMPACT_ATOMS: atom_id res chain seq x y z
N MET A 1 -24.23 -5.19 -3.87
CA MET A 1 -23.74 -4.94 -5.25
C MET A 1 -22.26 -5.30 -5.29
N THR A 2 -21.91 -6.39 -5.92
CA THR A 2 -20.52 -6.71 -6.22
C THR A 2 -20.05 -5.74 -7.31
N THR A 3 -19.24 -4.77 -6.94
CA THR A 3 -18.59 -3.88 -7.90
C THR A 3 -17.66 -4.76 -8.73
N GLN A 4 -18.04 -5.04 -9.95
CA GLN A 4 -17.20 -5.79 -10.88
C GLN A 4 -15.94 -4.95 -11.12
N LYS A 5 -14.79 -5.41 -10.60
CA LYS A 5 -13.51 -4.73 -10.81
C LYS A 5 -13.25 -4.68 -12.32
N MET A 6 -13.06 -3.48 -12.86
CA MET A 6 -12.69 -3.29 -14.25
C MET A 6 -11.37 -4.01 -14.53
N ASN A 7 -11.32 -4.86 -15.56
CA ASN A 7 -10.06 -5.49 -15.97
C ASN A 7 -9.23 -4.49 -16.79
N PRO A 8 -8.19 -3.87 -16.23
CA PRO A 8 -7.37 -2.91 -16.94
C PRO A 8 -6.58 -3.54 -18.09
N GLY A 9 -6.35 -4.85 -18.07
CA GLY A 9 -5.66 -5.56 -19.13
C GLY A 9 -6.32 -5.42 -20.53
N ASN A 10 -7.62 -5.15 -20.56
CA ASN A 10 -8.34 -4.91 -21.82
C ASN A 10 -8.19 -3.47 -22.35
N LYS A 11 -7.66 -2.56 -21.53
CA LYS A 11 -7.56 -1.13 -21.86
C LYS A 11 -6.16 -0.72 -22.31
N TYR A 12 -5.13 -1.43 -21.87
CA TYR A 12 -3.75 -1.06 -22.09
C TYR A 12 -3.03 -2.07 -22.96
N VAL A 13 -2.19 -1.56 -23.86
CA VAL A 13 -1.29 -2.35 -24.69
C VAL A 13 0.11 -2.27 -24.05
N ALA A 14 0.87 -3.37 -24.14
CA ALA A 14 2.25 -3.39 -23.66
C ALA A 14 3.08 -2.29 -24.34
N PHE A 15 3.91 -1.60 -23.59
CA PHE A 15 4.82 -0.61 -24.15
C PHE A 15 5.78 -1.29 -25.13
N PRO A 16 6.00 -0.73 -26.35
CA PRO A 16 6.89 -1.33 -27.33
C PRO A 16 8.32 -1.39 -26.77
N GLN A 17 8.92 -2.55 -26.86
CA GLN A 17 10.27 -2.78 -26.37
C GLN A 17 11.28 -2.05 -27.28
N ILE A 18 12.21 -1.32 -26.66
CA ILE A 18 13.32 -0.70 -27.39
C ILE A 18 14.38 -1.77 -27.63
N ASP A 19 14.69 -2.06 -28.87
CA ASP A 19 15.75 -2.99 -29.25
C ASP A 19 17.11 -2.34 -28.99
N PHE A 20 17.81 -2.85 -28.00
CA PHE A 20 19.12 -2.39 -27.59
C PHE A 20 19.99 -3.60 -27.23
N PRO A 21 20.67 -4.20 -28.23
CA PRO A 21 21.28 -5.54 -28.10
C PRO A 21 22.31 -5.69 -26.98
N ASP A 22 23.00 -4.63 -26.61
CA ASP A 22 24.05 -4.66 -25.58
C ASP A 22 23.52 -4.40 -24.16
N ARG A 23 22.21 -4.32 -24.01
CA ARG A 23 21.54 -4.00 -22.76
C ARG A 23 21.27 -5.23 -21.90
N GLN A 24 21.83 -5.30 -20.70
CA GLN A 24 21.57 -6.41 -19.77
C GLN A 24 20.25 -6.25 -19.00
N CYS A 25 19.81 -5.02 -18.70
CA CYS A 25 18.67 -4.75 -17.85
C CYS A 25 17.33 -4.59 -18.60
N PRO A 26 17.18 -3.87 -19.70
CA PRO A 26 15.85 -3.60 -20.28
C PRO A 26 15.39 -4.59 -21.35
N GLY A 27 16.06 -5.70 -21.54
CA GLY A 27 15.54 -6.81 -22.35
C GLY A 27 14.44 -7.62 -21.65
N ARG A 28 14.18 -7.35 -20.36
CA ARG A 28 13.11 -8.03 -19.62
C ARG A 28 11.81 -7.24 -19.72
N VAL A 29 10.76 -7.95 -20.06
CA VAL A 29 9.39 -7.43 -20.02
C VAL A 29 8.76 -7.81 -18.70
N ILE A 30 8.11 -6.85 -18.03
CA ILE A 30 7.36 -7.12 -16.81
C ILE A 30 6.10 -7.89 -17.20
N THR A 31 6.00 -9.15 -16.77
CA THR A 31 4.87 -10.03 -17.07
C THR A 31 3.92 -10.22 -15.91
N GLU A 32 4.36 -9.83 -14.71
CA GLU A 32 3.57 -9.91 -13.47
C GLU A 32 3.39 -8.52 -12.88
N ALA A 33 2.23 -8.28 -12.29
CA ALA A 33 1.96 -7.02 -11.61
C ALA A 33 2.90 -6.86 -10.40
N PRO A 34 3.47 -5.66 -10.15
CA PRO A 34 4.22 -5.40 -8.95
C PRO A 34 3.32 -5.46 -7.70
N ILE A 35 3.91 -5.75 -6.56
CA ILE A 35 3.22 -5.63 -5.28
C ILE A 35 3.06 -4.13 -4.98
N TRP A 36 1.82 -3.70 -4.82
CA TRP A 36 1.50 -2.32 -4.48
C TRP A 36 1.55 -2.11 -2.97
N CYS A 37 2.31 -1.11 -2.54
CA CYS A 37 2.31 -0.61 -1.17
C CYS A 37 1.47 0.66 -1.08
N SER A 38 0.50 0.70 -0.16
CA SER A 38 -0.21 1.93 0.17
C SER A 38 0.59 2.73 1.20
N VAL A 39 0.77 4.02 0.94
CA VAL A 39 1.40 4.99 1.86
C VAL A 39 0.40 6.01 2.41
N ASP A 40 -0.89 5.78 2.20
CA ASP A 40 -1.96 6.71 2.58
C ASP A 40 -2.00 6.98 4.08
N LEU A 41 -1.77 5.97 4.91
CA LEU A 41 -1.82 6.07 6.38
C LEU A 41 -0.58 6.70 7.01
N ARG A 42 0.52 6.81 6.29
CA ARG A 42 1.72 7.51 6.75
C ARG A 42 1.92 8.81 5.99
N ASP A 43 2.35 8.75 4.75
CA ASP A 43 2.70 9.94 3.95
C ASP A 43 1.46 10.75 3.60
N GLY A 44 0.41 10.11 3.13
CA GLY A 44 -0.87 10.76 2.85
C GLY A 44 -1.49 11.40 4.09
N ASN A 45 -1.51 10.69 5.21
CA ASN A 45 -2.02 11.22 6.48
C ASN A 45 -1.18 12.39 7.01
N GLN A 46 0.14 12.34 6.85
CA GLN A 46 1.06 13.39 7.25
C GLN A 46 0.84 14.70 6.46
N ALA A 47 0.37 14.60 5.22
CA ALA A 47 0.08 15.76 4.37
C ALA A 47 -1.24 16.47 4.72
N LEU A 48 -2.09 15.87 5.54
CA LEU A 48 -3.35 16.47 5.95
C LEU A 48 -3.11 17.62 6.96
N ILE A 49 -3.88 18.70 6.85
CA ILE A 49 -3.88 19.81 7.82
C ILE A 49 -4.26 19.27 9.21
N GLU A 50 -5.29 18.42 9.26
CA GLU A 50 -5.68 17.66 10.45
C GLU A 50 -5.46 16.17 10.18
N PRO A 51 -4.39 15.57 10.71
CA PRO A 51 -4.14 14.14 10.59
C PRO A 51 -5.28 13.32 11.16
N MET A 52 -5.49 12.16 10.59
CA MET A 52 -6.54 11.24 11.04
C MET A 52 -6.25 10.72 12.45
N GLY A 53 -7.28 10.74 13.31
CA GLY A 53 -7.25 10.05 14.59
C GLY A 53 -7.31 8.52 14.42
N PRO A 54 -7.11 7.75 15.52
CA PRO A 54 -7.03 6.29 15.49
C PRO A 54 -8.23 5.61 14.83
N GLU A 55 -9.44 6.09 15.10
CA GLU A 55 -10.67 5.52 14.55
C GLU A 55 -10.75 5.67 13.02
N ARG A 56 -10.40 6.86 12.50
CA ARG A 56 -10.37 7.09 11.04
C ARG A 56 -9.26 6.29 10.37
N LYS A 57 -8.09 6.20 11.00
CA LYS A 57 -6.99 5.35 10.53
C LYS A 57 -7.40 3.89 10.42
N LEU A 58 -8.09 3.37 11.42
CA LEU A 58 -8.57 1.99 11.41
C LEU A 58 -9.58 1.74 10.28
N ARG A 59 -10.51 2.67 10.07
CA ARG A 59 -11.45 2.58 8.95
C ARG A 59 -10.72 2.59 7.60
N MET A 60 -9.71 3.46 7.44
CA MET A 60 -8.92 3.53 6.23
C MET A 60 -8.11 2.24 6.03
N PHE A 61 -7.47 1.72 7.07
CA PHE A 61 -6.73 0.45 7.03
C PHE A 61 -7.62 -0.69 6.51
N LYS A 62 -8.80 -0.87 7.11
CA LYS A 62 -9.76 -1.89 6.68
C LYS A 62 -10.17 -1.71 5.22
N LYS A 63 -10.33 -0.46 4.77
CA LYS A 63 -10.66 -0.17 3.37
C LYS A 63 -9.50 -0.51 2.41
N LEU A 64 -8.27 -0.22 2.78
CA LEU A 64 -7.09 -0.58 1.98
C LEU A 64 -6.95 -2.10 1.84
N VAL A 65 -7.18 -2.84 2.93
CA VAL A 65 -7.23 -4.31 2.89
C VAL A 65 -8.34 -4.81 1.96
N GLU A 66 -9.53 -4.23 2.05
CA GLU A 66 -10.68 -4.57 1.18
C GLU A 66 -10.39 -4.28 -0.31
N ILE A 67 -9.69 -3.19 -0.62
CA ILE A 67 -9.25 -2.85 -1.98
C ILE A 67 -8.28 -3.90 -2.52
N GLY A 68 -7.49 -4.52 -1.63
CA GLY A 68 -6.57 -5.59 -1.98
C GLY A 68 -5.10 -5.23 -1.90
N PHE A 69 -4.73 -4.17 -1.20
CA PHE A 69 -3.32 -3.90 -0.92
C PHE A 69 -2.74 -5.00 -0.04
N LYS A 70 -1.53 -5.46 -0.39
CA LYS A 70 -0.80 -6.50 0.35
C LYS A 70 0.34 -5.94 1.18
N GLU A 71 0.74 -4.71 0.92
CA GLU A 71 1.68 -3.94 1.72
C GLU A 71 1.06 -2.59 2.06
N ILE A 72 1.08 -2.22 3.35
CA ILE A 72 0.47 -0.98 3.85
C ILE A 72 1.42 -0.32 4.84
N GLU A 73 1.90 0.89 4.53
CA GLU A 73 2.67 1.70 5.46
C GLU A 73 1.71 2.43 6.40
N VAL A 74 1.74 2.07 7.68
CA VAL A 74 0.70 2.43 8.65
C VAL A 74 1.05 3.62 9.54
N GLY A 75 2.30 4.03 9.59
CA GLY A 75 2.70 5.18 10.39
C GLY A 75 4.19 5.30 10.66
N PHE A 76 4.52 6.27 11.53
CA PHE A 76 5.87 6.53 12.01
C PHE A 76 5.89 6.45 13.55
N PRO A 77 5.92 5.25 14.13
CA PRO A 77 5.76 5.05 15.58
C PRO A 77 6.85 5.71 16.42
N ALA A 78 8.08 5.88 15.88
CA ALA A 78 9.16 6.54 16.59
C ALA A 78 8.95 8.07 16.72
N ALA A 79 8.15 8.68 15.85
CA ALA A 79 7.92 10.12 15.83
C ALA A 79 6.59 10.56 16.45
N SER A 80 5.63 9.65 16.64
CA SER A 80 4.27 9.99 17.06
C SER A 80 3.68 8.90 17.96
N GLN A 81 3.23 9.31 19.15
CA GLN A 81 2.52 8.42 20.07
C GLN A 81 1.24 7.87 19.44
N THR A 82 0.51 8.69 18.69
CA THR A 82 -0.71 8.27 17.98
C THR A 82 -0.40 7.15 16.99
N ASP A 83 0.70 7.25 16.25
CA ASP A 83 1.11 6.20 15.30
C ASP A 83 1.58 4.94 16.02
N PHE A 84 2.32 5.10 17.13
CA PHE A 84 2.72 3.98 17.97
C PHE A 84 1.50 3.21 18.47
N ASP A 85 0.54 3.90 19.07
CA ASP A 85 -0.67 3.30 19.62
C ASP A 85 -1.51 2.61 18.53
N PHE A 86 -1.58 3.21 17.34
CA PHE A 86 -2.28 2.61 16.21
C PHE A 86 -1.62 1.30 15.73
N VAL A 87 -0.30 1.27 15.62
CA VAL A 87 0.43 0.05 15.27
C VAL A 87 0.21 -1.03 16.33
N ARG A 88 0.27 -0.65 17.60
CA ARG A 88 -0.02 -1.58 18.71
C ARG A 88 -1.44 -2.12 18.63
N GLN A 89 -2.41 -1.29 18.36
CA GLN A 89 -3.80 -1.70 18.17
C GLN A 89 -3.96 -2.73 17.07
N LEU A 90 -3.35 -2.50 15.90
CA LEU A 90 -3.42 -3.44 14.78
C LEU A 90 -2.89 -4.83 15.15
N ILE A 91 -1.82 -4.88 15.95
CA ILE A 91 -1.17 -6.12 16.38
C ILE A 91 -1.97 -6.81 17.50
N GLU A 92 -2.33 -6.06 18.54
CA GLU A 92 -2.94 -6.62 19.75
C GLU A 92 -4.38 -7.09 19.53
N GLU A 93 -5.10 -6.44 18.63
CA GLU A 93 -6.46 -6.81 18.25
C GLU A 93 -6.52 -7.79 17.05
N ASP A 94 -5.37 -8.29 16.59
CA ASP A 94 -5.26 -9.25 15.47
C ASP A 94 -5.99 -8.77 14.19
N LEU A 95 -5.78 -7.49 13.85
CA LEU A 95 -6.47 -6.84 12.73
C LEU A 95 -5.74 -6.95 11.39
N ILE A 96 -4.53 -7.51 11.39
CA ILE A 96 -3.68 -7.64 10.20
C ILE A 96 -3.95 -9.00 9.57
N PRO A 97 -4.51 -9.07 8.34
CA PRO A 97 -4.68 -10.34 7.65
C PRO A 97 -3.33 -11.05 7.40
N ASP A 98 -3.33 -12.38 7.38
CA ASP A 98 -2.13 -13.21 7.18
C ASP A 98 -1.37 -12.89 5.87
N ASP A 99 -2.09 -12.40 4.87
CA ASP A 99 -1.55 -12.07 3.55
C ASP A 99 -1.24 -10.57 3.35
N VAL A 100 -1.25 -9.80 4.44
CA VAL A 100 -0.94 -8.36 4.45
C VAL A 100 0.28 -8.08 5.32
N ALA A 101 1.29 -7.42 4.75
CA ALA A 101 2.44 -6.91 5.49
C ALA A 101 2.23 -5.43 5.84
N ILE A 102 2.36 -5.09 7.11
CA ILE A 102 2.41 -3.68 7.52
C ILE A 102 3.86 -3.18 7.51
N GLN A 103 4.04 -1.93 7.16
CA GLN A 103 5.33 -1.23 7.14
C GLN A 103 5.27 0.00 8.03
N VAL A 104 6.39 0.37 8.60
CA VAL A 104 6.55 1.59 9.40
C VAL A 104 7.82 2.30 9.00
N LEU A 105 7.81 3.63 9.11
CA LEU A 105 9.03 4.41 8.98
C LEU A 105 9.85 4.29 10.27
N THR A 106 11.15 4.14 10.11
CA THR A 106 12.12 4.08 11.23
C THR A 106 13.17 5.16 11.08
N GLN A 107 13.80 5.51 12.19
CA GLN A 107 15.00 6.37 12.22
C GLN A 107 16.25 5.52 12.27
#